data_d26b32044e18eae3ac292a90ee153f9d
#
_entry.id   d26b32044e18eae3ac292a90ee153f9d
#
_cell.length_a   1.000
_cell.length_b   1.000
_cell.length_c   1.000
_cell.angle_alpha   90.00
_cell.angle_beta   90.00
_cell.angle_gamma   90.00
#
_symmetry.space_group_name_H-M   'P 1'
#
loop_
_entity.id
_entity.type
_entity.pdbx_description
1 polymer ?
#
loop_
_entity_poly.entity_id
_entity_poly.type
_entity_poly.pdbx_seq_one_letter_code
_entity_poly.pdbx_strand_id
1 'polypeptide(L)'
;DSDLIDKIKKFAVASLRAEQNMDLGHLGVQFDNFVLESKFYSNGAIQEILDLIEKNGFSFVKDDAVWLKSSSFGDDKDRVMVKSDGSYTYFVPDVAYHLEKWRRGFDRAVNIQGSDHHGTLKRLKAGLQALKTNISENFPQTILHKMVRILKNDKEIKVSKRAGTYVTLRDLVFWASGKEEDVSLGGNSSSLRGVSLIKGRDAVRFFLLSKTAET
;
A
#
# COMPACT_ATOMS: atom_id res chain seq x y z
N ASP A 1 20.64 -18.15 -11.48
CA ASP A 1 19.62 -18.34 -12.52
C ASP A 1 18.52 -17.28 -12.36
N SER A 2 18.82 -16.08 -12.85
CA SER A 2 17.98 -14.87 -12.70
C SER A 2 16.56 -15.07 -13.28
N ASP A 3 16.47 -15.76 -14.44
CA ASP A 3 15.20 -16.01 -15.13
C ASP A 3 14.25 -16.92 -14.32
N LEU A 4 14.78 -17.93 -13.66
CA LEU A 4 13.99 -18.80 -12.78
C LEU A 4 13.46 -18.05 -11.57
N ILE A 5 14.28 -17.22 -10.95
CA ILE A 5 13.86 -16.38 -9.81
C ILE A 5 12.73 -15.44 -10.21
N ASP A 6 12.83 -14.82 -11.38
CA ASP A 6 11.78 -13.91 -11.87
C ASP A 6 10.48 -14.65 -12.21
N LYS A 7 10.55 -15.85 -12.76
CA LYS A 7 9.38 -16.70 -13.00
C LYS A 7 8.70 -17.08 -11.67
N ILE A 8 9.48 -17.47 -10.67
CA ILE A 8 8.96 -17.80 -9.33
C ILE A 8 8.29 -16.59 -8.69
N LYS A 9 8.92 -15.40 -8.74
CA LYS A 9 8.34 -14.15 -8.22
C LYS A 9 7.01 -13.82 -8.90
N LYS A 10 6.96 -13.86 -10.22
CA LYS A 10 5.73 -13.59 -11.00
C LYS A 10 4.62 -14.57 -10.65
N PHE A 11 4.93 -15.85 -10.57
CA PHE A 11 3.97 -16.88 -10.17
C PHE A 11 3.44 -16.65 -8.76
N ALA A 12 4.32 -16.42 -7.79
CA ALA A 12 3.94 -16.16 -6.39
C ALA A 12 3.04 -14.92 -6.26
N VAL A 13 3.40 -13.83 -6.93
CA VAL A 13 2.58 -12.60 -6.92
C VAL A 13 1.21 -12.85 -7.53
N ALA A 14 1.13 -13.56 -8.66
CA ALA A 14 -0.13 -13.87 -9.33
C ALA A 14 -1.03 -14.74 -8.45
N SER A 15 -0.48 -15.80 -7.83
CA SER A 15 -1.22 -16.70 -6.95
C SER A 15 -1.75 -15.99 -5.71
N LEU A 16 -0.89 -15.24 -5.00
CA LEU A 16 -1.31 -14.48 -3.82
C LEU A 16 -2.34 -13.39 -4.16
N ARG A 17 -2.21 -12.76 -5.31
CA ARG A 17 -3.20 -11.77 -5.78
C ARG A 17 -4.55 -12.43 -6.06
N ALA A 18 -4.57 -13.60 -6.67
CA ALA A 18 -5.82 -14.33 -6.91
C ALA A 18 -6.53 -14.68 -5.59
N GLU A 19 -5.80 -15.15 -4.58
CA GLU A 19 -6.35 -15.42 -3.24
C GLU A 19 -6.88 -14.14 -2.58
N GLN A 20 -6.13 -13.05 -2.60
CA GLN A 20 -6.56 -11.76 -2.05
C GLN A 20 -7.84 -11.26 -2.73
N ASN A 21 -7.95 -11.39 -4.05
CA ASN A 21 -9.14 -10.98 -4.79
C ASN A 21 -10.36 -11.83 -4.41
N MET A 22 -10.20 -13.13 -4.19
CA MET A 22 -11.27 -13.98 -3.70
C MET A 22 -11.75 -13.54 -2.32
N ASP A 23 -10.83 -13.32 -1.38
CA ASP A 23 -11.15 -12.91 -0.02
C ASP A 23 -11.84 -11.53 0.02
N LEU A 24 -11.35 -10.57 -0.76
CA LEU A 24 -11.98 -9.26 -0.92
C LEU A 24 -13.37 -9.37 -1.57
N GLY A 25 -13.51 -10.22 -2.60
CA GLY A 25 -14.79 -10.49 -3.26
C GLY A 25 -15.83 -11.05 -2.28
N HIS A 26 -15.43 -11.88 -1.33
CA HIS A 26 -16.32 -12.36 -0.27
C HIS A 26 -16.83 -11.24 0.63
N LEU A 27 -16.08 -10.17 0.84
CA LEU A 27 -16.54 -8.97 1.54
C LEU A 27 -17.29 -7.97 0.65
N GLY A 28 -17.51 -8.30 -0.61
CA GLY A 28 -18.12 -7.40 -1.60
C GLY A 28 -17.22 -6.22 -1.96
N VAL A 29 -15.89 -6.39 -1.84
CA VAL A 29 -14.90 -5.41 -2.26
C VAL A 29 -14.32 -5.84 -3.60
N GLN A 30 -14.37 -4.94 -4.58
CA GLN A 30 -13.84 -5.15 -5.91
C GLN A 30 -13.02 -3.93 -6.33
N PHE A 31 -11.85 -4.17 -6.88
CA PHE A 31 -10.98 -3.10 -7.40
C PHE A 31 -11.03 -3.06 -8.92
N ASP A 32 -11.19 -1.88 -9.47
CA ASP A 32 -11.22 -1.66 -10.93
C ASP A 32 -9.82 -1.71 -11.54
N ASN A 33 -8.79 -1.41 -10.75
CA ASN A 33 -7.43 -1.35 -11.25
C ASN A 33 -6.40 -1.79 -10.20
N PHE A 34 -5.44 -2.59 -10.65
CA PHE A 34 -4.27 -3.00 -9.87
C PHE A 34 -3.01 -2.47 -10.52
N VAL A 35 -2.24 -1.70 -9.77
CA VAL A 35 -0.97 -1.15 -10.24
C VAL A 35 0.18 -1.91 -9.61
N LEU A 36 1.10 -2.39 -10.43
CA LEU A 36 2.33 -3.02 -9.98
C LEU A 36 3.43 -1.96 -9.87
N GLU A 37 4.04 -1.82 -8.70
CA GLU A 37 5.14 -0.90 -8.47
C GLU A 37 6.32 -1.15 -9.43
N SER A 38 6.60 -2.43 -9.72
CA SER A 38 7.66 -2.82 -10.65
C SER A 38 7.53 -2.21 -12.06
N LYS A 39 6.31 -1.80 -12.46
CA LYS A 39 6.06 -1.11 -13.72
C LYS A 39 6.82 0.23 -13.80
N PHE A 40 6.89 0.96 -12.68
CA PHE A 40 7.53 2.27 -12.64
C PHE A 40 9.05 2.20 -12.82
N TYR A 41 9.66 1.06 -12.46
CA TYR A 41 11.08 0.82 -12.67
C TYR A 41 11.41 0.45 -14.11
N SER A 42 10.46 -0.15 -14.84
CA SER A 42 10.71 -0.67 -16.21
C SER A 42 10.23 0.27 -17.32
N ASN A 43 9.32 1.21 -17.03
CA ASN A 43 8.69 2.07 -18.04
C ASN A 43 9.28 3.50 -18.13
N GLY A 44 10.38 3.76 -17.43
CA GLY A 44 11.03 5.07 -17.40
C GLY A 44 10.41 6.10 -16.45
N ALA A 45 9.32 5.78 -15.74
CA ALA A 45 8.63 6.73 -14.87
C ALA A 45 9.51 7.24 -13.72
N ILE A 46 10.38 6.38 -13.16
CA ILE A 46 11.34 6.78 -12.12
C ILE A 46 12.30 7.84 -12.66
N GLN A 47 12.88 7.61 -13.85
CA GLN A 47 13.83 8.55 -14.45
C GLN A 47 13.13 9.87 -14.76
N GLU A 48 11.94 9.84 -15.31
CA GLU A 48 11.13 11.05 -15.56
C GLU A 48 10.93 11.90 -14.30
N ILE A 49 10.63 11.29 -13.15
CA ILE A 49 10.50 12.01 -11.87
C ILE A 49 11.80 12.70 -11.50
N LEU A 50 12.92 12.00 -11.59
CA LEU A 50 14.23 12.56 -11.26
C LEU A 50 14.60 13.73 -12.19
N ASP A 51 14.40 13.57 -13.50
CA ASP A 51 14.68 14.58 -14.50
C ASP A 51 13.84 15.85 -14.30
N LEU A 52 12.55 15.69 -13.98
CA LEU A 52 11.66 16.81 -13.70
C LEU A 52 12.07 17.58 -12.43
N ILE A 53 12.41 16.87 -11.36
CA ILE A 53 12.84 17.49 -10.10
C ILE A 53 14.18 18.22 -10.31
N GLU A 54 15.12 17.64 -11.04
CA GLU A 54 16.40 18.25 -11.38
C GLU A 54 16.21 19.50 -12.26
N LYS A 55 15.46 19.37 -13.34
CA LYS A 55 15.14 20.48 -14.27
C LYS A 55 14.50 21.66 -13.54
N ASN A 56 13.68 21.39 -12.56
CA ASN A 56 13.01 22.44 -11.75
C ASN A 56 13.89 23.00 -10.62
N GLY A 57 15.14 22.51 -10.47
CA GLY A 57 16.10 23.01 -9.47
C GLY A 57 15.85 22.54 -8.02
N PHE A 58 15.04 21.48 -7.85
CA PHE A 58 14.69 20.95 -6.52
C PHE A 58 15.47 19.73 -6.10
N SER A 59 16.52 19.35 -6.85
CA SER A 59 17.48 18.32 -6.42
C SER A 59 18.85 18.89 -6.08
N PHE A 60 19.65 18.15 -5.35
CA PHE A 60 21.06 18.38 -5.13
C PHE A 60 21.76 17.07 -4.79
N VAL A 61 23.08 17.03 -5.00
CA VAL A 61 23.93 15.89 -4.64
C VAL A 61 24.63 16.16 -3.33
N LYS A 62 24.60 15.20 -2.41
CA LYS A 62 25.32 15.24 -1.15
C LYS A 62 25.64 13.79 -0.73
N ASP A 63 26.90 13.55 -0.30
CA ASP A 63 27.39 12.25 0.14
C ASP A 63 27.09 11.14 -0.91
N ASP A 64 27.38 11.41 -2.18
CA ASP A 64 27.12 10.55 -3.36
C ASP A 64 25.64 10.13 -3.54
N ALA A 65 24.73 10.77 -2.85
CA ALA A 65 23.29 10.55 -2.94
C ALA A 65 22.59 11.74 -3.60
N VAL A 66 21.47 11.49 -4.30
CA VAL A 66 20.63 12.54 -4.88
C VAL A 66 19.48 12.82 -3.91
N TRP A 67 19.33 14.09 -3.54
CA TRP A 67 18.37 14.56 -2.56
C TRP A 67 17.31 15.47 -3.18
N LEU A 68 16.09 15.40 -2.66
CA LEU A 68 15.02 16.37 -2.92
C LEU A 68 15.10 17.48 -1.85
N LYS A 69 14.98 18.74 -2.24
CA LYS A 69 14.77 19.89 -1.36
C LYS A 69 13.33 19.91 -0.83
N SER A 70 12.92 18.85 -0.14
CA SER A 70 11.53 18.68 0.32
C SER A 70 11.17 19.69 1.43
N SER A 71 12.14 20.21 2.16
CA SER A 71 11.96 21.29 3.13
C SER A 71 11.39 22.57 2.50
N SER A 72 11.68 22.84 1.23
CA SER A 72 11.12 23.96 0.47
C SER A 72 9.60 23.85 0.25
N PHE A 73 9.02 22.67 0.51
CA PHE A 73 7.60 22.37 0.36
C PHE A 73 6.93 21.96 1.67
N GLY A 74 7.53 22.32 2.83
CA GLY A 74 6.94 22.10 4.15
C GLY A 74 7.20 20.73 4.78
N ASP A 75 8.13 19.93 4.23
CA ASP A 75 8.66 18.76 4.93
C ASP A 75 9.65 19.21 6.05
N ASP A 76 9.87 18.37 7.05
CA ASP A 76 10.75 18.67 8.19
C ASP A 76 12.23 18.66 7.82
N LYS A 77 12.61 17.98 6.73
CA LYS A 77 13.97 17.91 6.21
C LYS A 77 13.99 17.45 4.76
N ASP A 78 15.10 17.66 4.09
CA ASP A 78 15.33 17.15 2.73
C ASP A 78 15.43 15.62 2.72
N ARG A 79 15.05 15.01 1.59
CA ARG A 79 14.92 13.56 1.46
C ARG A 79 15.77 12.97 0.36
N VAL A 80 16.40 11.84 0.66
CA VAL A 80 17.13 11.06 -0.33
C VAL A 80 16.16 10.45 -1.34
N MET A 81 16.43 10.65 -2.61
CA MET A 81 15.74 10.01 -3.74
C MET A 81 16.53 8.83 -4.25
N VAL A 82 17.83 9.04 -4.52
CA VAL A 82 18.75 8.01 -4.97
C VAL A 82 19.86 7.90 -3.94
N LYS A 83 20.13 6.70 -3.45
CA LYS A 83 21.21 6.45 -2.49
C LYS A 83 22.56 6.42 -3.18
N SER A 84 23.64 6.44 -2.40
CA SER A 84 25.02 6.36 -2.91
C SER A 84 25.33 5.07 -3.68
N ASP A 85 24.58 3.99 -3.44
CA ASP A 85 24.69 2.74 -4.20
C ASP A 85 23.89 2.74 -5.50
N GLY A 86 23.27 3.87 -5.87
CA GLY A 86 22.42 4.03 -7.05
C GLY A 86 21.00 3.47 -6.90
N SER A 87 20.66 2.87 -5.74
CA SER A 87 19.31 2.35 -5.52
C SER A 87 18.34 3.49 -5.15
N TYR A 88 17.08 3.34 -5.59
CA TYR A 88 16.03 4.29 -5.27
C TYR A 88 15.45 4.06 -3.87
N THR A 89 15.06 5.13 -3.21
CA THR A 89 14.23 5.02 -2.02
C THR A 89 12.78 4.78 -2.42
N TYR A 90 11.94 4.22 -1.54
CA TYR A 90 10.50 4.00 -1.78
C TYR A 90 9.73 5.28 -2.12
N PHE A 91 10.30 6.41 -1.80
CA PHE A 91 9.73 7.72 -2.06
C PHE A 91 9.53 8.00 -3.56
N VAL A 92 10.49 7.65 -4.42
CA VAL A 92 10.45 7.99 -5.85
C VAL A 92 9.33 7.22 -6.58
N PRO A 93 9.18 5.89 -6.43
CA PRO A 93 8.04 5.17 -7.00
C PRO A 93 6.69 5.63 -6.45
N ASP A 94 6.60 6.08 -5.19
CA ASP A 94 5.36 6.66 -4.65
C ASP A 94 4.97 7.94 -5.39
N VAL A 95 5.93 8.82 -5.67
CA VAL A 95 5.69 10.04 -6.46
C VAL A 95 5.24 9.69 -7.89
N ALA A 96 5.91 8.71 -8.52
CA ALA A 96 5.56 8.25 -9.87
C ALA A 96 4.13 7.68 -9.92
N TYR A 97 3.74 6.90 -8.92
CA TYR A 97 2.40 6.34 -8.83
C TYR A 97 1.31 7.42 -8.70
N HIS A 98 1.56 8.46 -7.90
CA HIS A 98 0.59 9.54 -7.75
C HIS A 98 0.54 10.47 -8.96
N LEU A 99 1.67 10.68 -9.64
CA LEU A 99 1.68 11.37 -10.94
C LEU A 99 0.87 10.59 -11.99
N GLU A 100 0.95 9.25 -12.01
CA GLU A 100 0.13 8.42 -12.90
C GLU A 100 -1.36 8.59 -12.60
N LYS A 101 -1.78 8.62 -11.33
CA LYS A 101 -3.19 8.87 -10.96
C LYS A 101 -3.66 10.22 -11.51
N TRP A 102 -2.85 11.26 -11.35
CA TRP A 102 -3.14 12.58 -11.89
C TRP A 102 -3.28 12.56 -13.42
N ARG A 103 -2.36 11.91 -14.12
CA ARG A 103 -2.38 11.76 -15.58
C ARG A 103 -3.55 10.95 -16.11
N ARG A 104 -4.11 10.06 -15.29
CA ARG A 104 -5.35 9.33 -15.61
C ARG A 104 -6.60 10.21 -15.53
N GLY A 105 -6.45 11.49 -15.22
CA GLY A 105 -7.55 12.45 -15.19
C GLY A 105 -8.30 12.52 -13.86
N PHE A 106 -7.74 11.94 -12.78
CA PHE A 106 -8.32 12.10 -11.45
C PHE A 106 -7.83 13.39 -10.81
N ASP A 107 -8.69 14.38 -10.73
CA ASP A 107 -8.48 15.62 -9.99
C ASP A 107 -8.62 15.45 -8.47
N ARG A 108 -9.26 14.35 -8.05
CA ARG A 108 -9.37 13.94 -6.65
C ARG A 108 -8.94 12.48 -6.47
N ALA A 109 -7.90 12.26 -5.67
CA ALA A 109 -7.49 10.94 -5.21
C ALA A 109 -7.52 10.90 -3.68
N VAL A 110 -8.06 9.84 -3.11
CA VAL A 110 -8.09 9.61 -1.66
C VAL A 110 -7.26 8.37 -1.35
N ASN A 111 -6.17 8.57 -0.63
CA ASN A 111 -5.36 7.47 -0.10
C ASN A 111 -5.89 7.07 1.28
N ILE A 112 -6.03 5.78 1.51
CA ILE A 112 -6.36 5.22 2.83
C ILE A 112 -5.11 4.47 3.31
N GLN A 113 -4.52 4.90 4.42
CA GLN A 113 -3.26 4.37 4.95
C GLN A 113 -3.30 4.20 6.46
N GLY A 114 -2.44 3.33 7.00
CA GLY A 114 -2.23 3.23 8.43
C GLY A 114 -1.58 4.50 9.01
N SER A 115 -1.83 4.80 10.27
CA SER A 115 -1.27 5.97 10.95
C SER A 115 0.26 5.96 11.08
N ASP A 116 0.90 4.82 10.91
CA ASP A 116 2.35 4.66 10.81
C ASP A 116 2.93 5.36 9.56
N HIS A 117 2.11 5.63 8.54
CA HIS A 117 2.49 6.38 7.35
C HIS A 117 2.39 7.91 7.49
N HIS A 118 2.01 8.45 8.65
CA HIS A 118 1.87 9.90 8.84
C HIS A 118 3.09 10.69 8.37
N GLY A 119 4.30 10.22 8.69
CA GLY A 119 5.56 10.87 8.30
C GLY A 119 5.85 10.84 6.79
N THR A 120 5.15 10.03 6.00
CA THR A 120 5.39 9.93 4.56
C THR A 120 4.57 10.93 3.75
N LEU A 121 3.50 11.48 4.31
CA LEU A 121 2.54 12.33 3.59
C LEU A 121 3.15 13.66 3.14
N LYS A 122 3.88 14.32 4.03
CA LYS A 122 4.52 15.60 3.71
C LYS A 122 5.55 15.46 2.60
N ARG A 123 6.38 14.40 2.69
CA ARG A 123 7.40 14.13 1.66
C ARG A 123 6.77 13.81 0.30
N LEU A 124 5.68 13.03 0.27
CA LEU A 124 4.97 12.72 -0.97
C LEU A 124 4.44 14.00 -1.63
N LYS A 125 3.76 14.86 -0.86
CA LYS A 125 3.26 16.15 -1.36
C LYS A 125 4.41 17.02 -1.86
N ALA A 126 5.52 17.09 -1.11
CA ALA A 126 6.70 17.83 -1.53
C ALA A 126 7.25 17.32 -2.87
N GLY A 127 7.33 16.00 -3.06
CA GLY A 127 7.76 15.41 -4.32
C GLY A 127 6.85 15.76 -5.48
N LEU A 128 5.54 15.68 -5.29
CA LEU A 128 4.56 16.04 -6.33
C LEU A 128 4.62 17.54 -6.70
N GLN A 129 4.77 18.41 -5.71
CA GLN A 129 4.89 19.86 -5.94
C GLN A 129 6.22 20.23 -6.63
N ALA A 130 7.29 19.50 -6.37
CA ALA A 130 8.58 19.71 -7.01
C ALA A 130 8.56 19.39 -8.52
N LEU A 131 7.61 18.58 -8.98
CA LEU A 131 7.44 18.27 -10.41
C LEU A 131 6.95 19.47 -11.24
N LYS A 132 6.29 20.46 -10.62
CA LYS A 132 5.71 21.64 -11.28
C LYS A 132 4.77 21.28 -12.46
N THR A 133 3.97 20.22 -12.28
CA THR A 133 3.04 19.69 -13.29
C THR A 133 1.58 20.07 -13.04
N ASN A 134 1.33 21.21 -12.41
CA ASN A 134 0.00 21.74 -12.05
C ASN A 134 -0.85 20.79 -11.15
N ILE A 135 -0.20 19.86 -10.46
CA ILE A 135 -0.86 19.02 -9.46
C ILE A 135 -1.29 19.89 -8.28
N SER A 136 -2.56 19.76 -7.91
CA SER A 136 -3.10 20.48 -6.75
C SER A 136 -2.32 20.15 -5.47
N GLU A 137 -2.08 21.16 -4.61
CA GLU A 137 -1.46 20.96 -3.29
C GLU A 137 -2.28 20.04 -2.38
N ASN A 138 -3.58 19.92 -2.64
CA ASN A 138 -4.48 19.00 -1.93
C ASN A 138 -4.50 17.58 -2.51
N PHE A 139 -3.71 17.29 -3.54
CA PHE A 139 -3.62 15.96 -4.15
C PHE A 139 -2.37 15.21 -3.66
N PRO A 140 -2.50 13.96 -3.24
CA PRO A 140 -3.74 13.26 -2.87
C PRO A 140 -4.26 13.69 -1.50
N GLN A 141 -5.56 13.53 -1.26
CA GLN A 141 -6.10 13.53 0.09
C GLN A 141 -5.72 12.20 0.78
N THR A 142 -5.47 12.23 2.08
CA THR A 142 -5.15 11.01 2.82
C THR A 142 -6.02 10.88 4.05
N ILE A 143 -6.59 9.69 4.21
CA ILE A 143 -7.31 9.27 5.40
C ILE A 143 -6.39 8.31 6.14
N LEU A 144 -6.04 8.65 7.38
CA LEU A 144 -5.23 7.80 8.24
C LEU A 144 -6.12 6.99 9.16
N HIS A 145 -5.89 5.67 9.19
CA HIS A 145 -6.56 4.75 10.09
C HIS A 145 -5.60 4.27 11.17
N LYS A 146 -6.08 4.20 12.40
CA LYS A 146 -5.36 3.49 13.46
C LYS A 146 -5.26 2.01 13.12
N MET A 147 -4.23 1.36 13.66
CA MET A 147 -4.04 -0.08 13.53
C MET A 147 -5.23 -0.84 14.09
N VAL A 148 -5.81 -1.72 13.27
CA VAL A 148 -6.86 -2.64 13.71
C VAL A 148 -6.22 -3.74 14.56
N ARG A 149 -6.69 -3.90 15.79
CA ARG A 149 -6.28 -4.99 16.67
C ARG A 149 -7.32 -6.09 16.66
N ILE A 150 -6.87 -7.31 16.56
CA ILE A 150 -7.74 -8.50 16.57
C ILE A 150 -7.64 -9.14 17.94
N LEU A 151 -8.79 -9.28 18.61
CA LEU A 151 -8.90 -9.94 19.90
C LEU A 151 -9.60 -11.30 19.72
N LYS A 152 -9.06 -12.35 20.31
CA LYS A 152 -9.70 -13.66 20.45
C LYS A 152 -9.66 -14.06 21.94
N ASN A 153 -10.82 -14.31 22.53
CA ASN A 153 -10.94 -14.61 23.97
C ASN A 153 -10.23 -13.55 24.84
N ASP A 154 -10.51 -12.28 24.57
CA ASP A 154 -9.93 -11.07 25.25
C ASP A 154 -8.40 -10.94 25.16
N LYS A 155 -7.74 -11.77 24.35
CA LYS A 155 -6.31 -11.69 24.10
C LYS A 155 -6.03 -11.18 22.71
N GLU A 156 -5.12 -10.22 22.60
CA GLU A 156 -4.68 -9.70 21.31
C GLU A 156 -3.85 -10.75 20.55
N ILE A 157 -4.28 -11.04 19.32
CA ILE A 157 -3.51 -11.88 18.39
C ILE A 157 -2.44 -11.01 17.76
N LYS A 158 -1.18 -11.26 18.16
CA LYS A 158 -0.04 -10.58 17.57
C LYS A 158 0.20 -11.08 16.16
N VAL A 159 0.03 -10.19 15.18
CA VAL A 159 0.34 -10.45 13.78
C VAL A 159 1.81 -10.13 13.53
N SER A 160 2.59 -11.12 13.13
CA SER A 160 4.00 -10.94 12.79
C SER A 160 4.32 -11.63 11.46
N LYS A 161 4.62 -10.84 10.45
CA LYS A 161 5.06 -11.35 9.13
C LYS A 161 6.34 -12.19 9.25
N ARG A 162 7.25 -11.82 10.17
CA ARG A 162 8.53 -12.52 10.40
C ARG A 162 8.35 -13.87 11.10
N ALA A 163 7.36 -13.98 11.98
CA ALA A 163 7.05 -15.22 12.68
C ALA A 163 6.07 -16.12 11.92
N GLY A 164 5.63 -15.72 10.72
CA GLY A 164 4.63 -16.45 9.94
C GLY A 164 3.24 -16.48 10.58
N THR A 165 3.02 -15.69 11.63
CA THR A 165 1.71 -15.57 12.28
C THR A 165 0.97 -14.38 11.69
N TYR A 166 -0.06 -14.64 10.90
CA TYR A 166 -0.94 -13.61 10.37
C TYR A 166 -2.38 -14.14 10.38
N VAL A 167 -3.31 -13.23 10.54
CA VAL A 167 -4.73 -13.51 10.46
C VAL A 167 -5.22 -13.01 9.10
N THR A 168 -5.77 -13.91 8.33
CA THR A 168 -6.35 -13.58 7.03
C THR A 168 -7.77 -13.06 7.20
N LEU A 169 -8.26 -12.38 6.17
CA LEU A 169 -9.65 -11.96 6.11
C LEU A 169 -10.61 -13.17 6.18
N ARG A 170 -10.21 -14.28 5.57
CA ARG A 170 -10.91 -15.55 5.60
C ARG A 170 -11.03 -16.12 7.01
N ASP A 171 -9.96 -16.06 7.81
CA ASP A 171 -9.96 -16.50 9.21
C ASP A 171 -10.97 -15.70 10.03
N LEU A 172 -11.03 -14.38 9.84
CA LEU A 172 -12.00 -13.53 10.51
C LEU A 172 -13.44 -13.92 10.18
N VAL A 173 -13.73 -14.20 8.90
CA VAL A 173 -15.06 -14.63 8.46
C VAL A 173 -15.42 -15.99 9.08
N PHE A 174 -14.49 -16.92 9.13
CA PHE A 174 -14.70 -18.21 9.80
C PHE A 174 -15.04 -18.05 11.29
N TRP A 175 -14.22 -17.32 12.02
CA TRP A 175 -14.44 -17.07 13.45
C TRP A 175 -15.78 -16.38 13.71
N ALA A 176 -16.10 -15.36 12.92
CA ALA A 176 -17.36 -14.64 13.03
C ALA A 176 -18.59 -15.50 12.66
N SER A 177 -18.40 -16.60 11.90
CA SER A 177 -19.47 -17.55 11.56
C SER A 177 -19.77 -18.57 12.68
N GLY A 178 -19.04 -18.52 13.80
CA GLY A 178 -19.18 -19.49 14.90
C GLY A 178 -18.60 -20.88 14.60
N LYS A 179 -17.79 -21.02 13.55
CA LYS A 179 -17.09 -22.27 13.25
C LYS A 179 -15.71 -22.23 13.89
N GLU A 180 -15.56 -22.95 15.00
CA GLU A 180 -14.27 -23.23 15.62
C GLU A 180 -13.64 -24.46 14.96
N GLU A 181 -13.19 -24.36 13.74
CA GLU A 181 -12.18 -25.30 13.25
C GLU A 181 -10.81 -24.69 13.51
N ASP A 182 -9.87 -25.51 14.00
CA ASP A 182 -8.44 -25.22 14.07
C ASP A 182 -7.94 -24.88 12.66
N VAL A 183 -8.11 -23.62 12.29
CA VAL A 183 -7.45 -23.09 11.11
C VAL A 183 -5.99 -22.98 11.52
N SER A 184 -5.22 -24.04 11.25
CA SER A 184 -3.76 -23.96 11.28
C SER A 184 -3.38 -22.77 10.41
N LEU A 185 -2.77 -21.78 11.02
CA LEU A 185 -2.28 -20.55 10.37
C LEU A 185 -1.56 -20.92 9.07
N GLY A 186 -2.18 -20.65 7.92
CA GLY A 186 -1.64 -20.98 6.59
C GLY A 186 -2.35 -22.12 5.83
N GLY A 187 -3.46 -22.67 6.32
CA GLY A 187 -4.18 -23.75 5.63
C GLY A 187 -5.05 -23.28 4.47
N ASN A 188 -4.91 -23.94 3.32
CA ASN A 188 -5.75 -23.80 2.13
C ASN A 188 -7.20 -24.24 2.41
N SER A 189 -8.01 -23.36 2.96
CA SER A 189 -9.45 -23.59 3.12
C SER A 189 -10.18 -23.16 1.84
N SER A 190 -10.42 -24.14 0.96
CA SER A 190 -10.82 -23.92 -0.43
C SER A 190 -12.31 -23.66 -0.67
N SER A 191 -13.18 -23.53 0.32
CA SER A 191 -14.58 -23.15 0.03
C SER A 191 -15.30 -22.42 1.15
N LEU A 192 -15.45 -21.09 0.96
CA LEU A 192 -16.38 -20.27 1.72
C LEU A 192 -17.82 -20.43 1.17
N ARG A 193 -18.37 -21.66 1.12
CA ARG A 193 -19.73 -21.89 0.67
C ARG A 193 -20.62 -22.36 1.82
N GLY A 194 -21.63 -21.57 2.17
CA GLY A 194 -22.65 -21.91 3.14
C GLY A 194 -23.32 -20.71 3.80
N VAL A 195 -24.56 -20.85 4.23
CA VAL A 195 -25.37 -19.77 4.84
C VAL A 195 -24.72 -19.20 6.12
N SER A 196 -23.99 -20.00 6.89
CA SER A 196 -23.32 -19.54 8.11
C SER A 196 -22.15 -18.59 7.79
N LEU A 197 -21.49 -18.77 6.66
CA LEU A 197 -20.39 -17.89 6.20
C LEU A 197 -20.87 -16.54 5.72
N ILE A 198 -22.10 -16.45 5.19
CA ILE A 198 -22.72 -15.16 4.85
C ILE A 198 -22.85 -14.30 6.10
N LYS A 199 -23.33 -14.86 7.21
CA LYS A 199 -23.44 -14.14 8.49
C LYS A 199 -22.07 -13.71 9.03
N GLY A 200 -21.06 -14.58 8.96
CA GLY A 200 -19.69 -14.25 9.36
C GLY A 200 -19.10 -13.11 8.53
N ARG A 201 -19.30 -13.15 7.22
CA ARG A 201 -18.89 -12.09 6.30
C ARG A 201 -19.56 -10.75 6.62
N ASP A 202 -20.88 -10.77 6.82
CA ASP A 202 -21.64 -9.57 7.10
C ASP A 202 -21.24 -8.97 8.47
N ALA A 203 -20.97 -9.83 9.48
CA ALA A 203 -20.46 -9.39 10.77
C ALA A 203 -19.08 -8.74 10.65
N VAL A 204 -18.12 -9.37 9.96
CA VAL A 204 -16.79 -8.79 9.75
C VAL A 204 -16.87 -7.46 9.02
N ARG A 205 -17.66 -7.39 7.94
CA ARG A 205 -17.88 -6.16 7.19
C ARG A 205 -18.48 -5.05 8.06
N PHE A 206 -19.50 -5.38 8.84
CA PHE A 206 -20.14 -4.41 9.75
C PHE A 206 -19.15 -3.85 10.78
N PHE A 207 -18.39 -4.72 11.46
CA PHE A 207 -17.43 -4.28 12.46
C PHE A 207 -16.29 -3.45 11.88
N LEU A 208 -15.77 -3.80 10.70
CA LEU A 208 -14.75 -3.01 10.03
C LEU A 208 -15.27 -1.63 9.61
N LEU A 209 -16.49 -1.56 9.06
CA LEU A 209 -17.12 -0.30 8.61
C LEU A 209 -17.61 0.57 9.79
N SER A 210 -17.89 -0.03 10.94
CA SER A 210 -18.34 0.70 12.14
C SER A 210 -17.21 1.47 12.84
N LYS A 211 -15.97 1.23 12.48
CA LYS A 211 -14.81 1.96 13.04
C LYS A 211 -14.57 3.23 12.22
N THR A 212 -14.50 4.35 12.94
CA THR A 212 -14.16 5.62 12.32
C THR A 212 -12.67 5.67 11.97
N ALA A 213 -12.35 6.32 10.85
CA ALA A 213 -11.01 6.79 10.62
C ALA A 213 -10.71 7.87 11.67
N GLU A 214 -9.63 7.75 12.39
CA GLU A 214 -9.18 8.82 13.28
C GLU A 214 -8.19 9.70 12.50
N THR A 215 -8.61 10.93 12.31
CA THR A 215 -7.78 12.02 11.76
C THR A 215 -6.80 12.54 12.80
#